data_27a66fc631c89ef6e536f8436621b0b7
#
_entry.id   27a66fc631c89ef6e536f8436621b0b7
#
_cell.length_a   1.000
_cell.length_b   1.000
_cell.length_c   1.000
_cell.angle_alpha   90.00
_cell.angle_beta   90.00
_cell.angle_gamma   90.00
#
_symmetry.space_group_name_H-M   'P 1'
#
loop_
_entity.id
_entity.type
_entity.pdbx_description
1 polymer ?
#
loop_
_entity_poly.entity_id
_entity_poly.type
_entity_poly.pdbx_seq_one_letter_code
_entity_poly.pdbx_strand_id
1 'polypeptide(L)'
;SKEIKALSLNLVEALNGNIPSNMTLYGVTGAGKTAVASFVCNQLEIKGSRIGRNVNSILVNCRQIDTQYRVLAHIGNSLNESYEIDEIPFTGWPVDRVFSELVKRMDAKGGVFIIVLDEIDHLVRKAGDDLLYNLTNLNQSLKNSRSCVIGISNDLKFTEFLDPRVRSRLGQLDVIFNPYDASQLQDILRQRAATSIKEGALKD
;
A
#
# COMPACT_ATOMS: atom_id res chain seq x y z
N SER A 1 -12.77 14.02 1.79
CA SER A 1 -13.79 12.95 1.72
C SER A 1 -13.80 12.12 3.00
N LYS A 2 -14.84 11.31 3.20
CA LYS A 2 -14.98 10.41 4.35
C LYS A 2 -13.87 9.35 4.33
N GLU A 3 -13.51 8.87 3.17
CA GLU A 3 -12.50 7.84 2.93
C GLU A 3 -11.10 8.33 3.35
N ILE A 4 -10.73 9.56 2.97
CA ILE A 4 -9.47 10.18 3.43
C ILE A 4 -9.42 10.22 4.96
N LYS A 5 -10.52 10.65 5.60
CA LYS A 5 -10.57 10.72 7.05
C LYS A 5 -10.43 9.34 7.71
N ALA A 6 -11.08 8.31 7.18
CA ALA A 6 -11.00 6.94 7.69
C ALA A 6 -9.56 6.40 7.58
N LEU A 7 -8.91 6.56 6.41
CA LEU A 7 -7.52 6.17 6.24
C LEU A 7 -6.60 6.94 7.18
N SER A 8 -6.74 8.27 7.23
CA SER A 8 -5.86 9.11 8.07
C SER A 8 -5.99 8.78 9.56
N LEU A 9 -7.20 8.51 10.06
CA LEU A 9 -7.42 8.14 11.46
C LEU A 9 -6.71 6.83 11.85
N ASN A 10 -6.71 5.84 10.95
CA ASN A 10 -6.01 4.59 11.20
C ASN A 10 -4.49 4.76 11.06
N LEU A 11 -4.07 5.37 9.98
CA LEU A 11 -2.65 5.43 9.62
C LEU A 11 -1.85 6.44 10.45
N VAL A 12 -2.51 7.39 11.13
CA VAL A 12 -1.83 8.35 12.03
C VAL A 12 -1.11 7.66 13.18
N GLU A 13 -1.51 6.46 13.56
CA GLU A 13 -0.82 5.63 14.56
C GLU A 13 0.65 5.37 14.19
N ALA A 14 0.97 5.31 12.89
CA ALA A 14 2.35 5.20 12.43
C ALA A 14 3.25 6.37 12.88
N LEU A 15 2.69 7.58 13.00
CA LEU A 15 3.43 8.76 13.50
C LEU A 15 3.75 8.64 15.00
N ASN A 16 2.96 7.85 15.74
CA ASN A 16 3.19 7.55 17.15
C ASN A 16 4.16 6.36 17.32
N GLY A 17 4.56 5.70 16.24
CA GLY A 17 5.36 4.47 16.24
C GLY A 17 4.55 3.21 16.56
N ASN A 18 3.21 3.32 16.58
CA ASN A 18 2.30 2.20 16.77
C ASN A 18 2.04 1.48 15.43
N ILE A 19 1.50 0.27 15.51
CA ILE A 19 1.10 -0.50 14.33
C ILE A 19 -0.31 -0.07 13.93
N PRO A 20 -0.51 0.56 12.75
CA PRO A 20 -1.85 0.77 12.22
C PRO A 20 -2.53 -0.57 11.92
N SER A 21 -3.85 -0.61 12.01
CA SER A 21 -4.61 -1.80 11.59
C SER A 21 -4.45 -2.04 10.09
N ASN A 22 -4.36 -3.31 9.69
CA ASN A 22 -4.50 -3.66 8.28
C ASN A 22 -5.88 -3.25 7.79
N MET A 23 -5.97 -2.88 6.51
CA MET A 23 -7.23 -2.41 5.96
C MET A 23 -7.42 -2.82 4.52
N THR A 24 -8.69 -2.85 4.11
CA THR A 24 -9.06 -3.11 2.72
C THR A 24 -9.88 -1.95 2.15
N LEU A 25 -9.50 -1.50 0.98
CA LEU A 25 -10.19 -0.45 0.23
C LEU A 25 -10.95 -1.06 -0.92
N TYR A 26 -12.26 -0.97 -0.88
CA TYR A 26 -13.14 -1.51 -1.91
C TYR A 26 -13.79 -0.40 -2.73
N GLY A 27 -14.14 -0.72 -3.97
CA GLY A 27 -14.94 0.15 -4.82
C GLY A 27 -14.68 -0.11 -6.29
N VAL A 28 -15.52 0.45 -7.14
CA VAL A 28 -15.38 0.31 -8.59
C VAL A 28 -14.08 0.94 -9.10
N THR A 29 -13.63 0.50 -10.27
CA THR A 29 -12.50 1.12 -10.96
C THR A 29 -12.76 2.61 -11.17
N GLY A 30 -11.75 3.44 -10.94
CA GLY A 30 -11.89 4.91 -11.07
C GLY A 30 -12.47 5.63 -9.85
N ALA A 31 -12.88 4.94 -8.77
CA ALA A 31 -13.38 5.57 -7.54
C ALA A 31 -12.28 6.29 -6.70
N GLY A 32 -11.04 6.32 -7.15
CA GLY A 32 -9.97 7.07 -6.52
C GLY A 32 -9.24 6.37 -5.37
N LYS A 33 -9.45 5.07 -5.16
CA LYS A 33 -8.84 4.28 -4.08
C LYS A 33 -7.33 4.44 -4.00
N THR A 34 -6.63 4.13 -5.09
CA THR A 34 -5.16 4.21 -5.18
C THR A 34 -4.66 5.64 -4.99
N ALA A 35 -5.34 6.62 -5.60
CA ALA A 35 -4.98 8.03 -5.48
C ALA A 35 -5.11 8.52 -4.02
N VAL A 36 -6.18 8.15 -3.33
CA VAL A 36 -6.39 8.52 -1.92
C VAL A 36 -5.38 7.81 -1.01
N ALA A 37 -5.12 6.50 -1.21
CA ALA A 37 -4.12 5.78 -0.45
C ALA A 37 -2.74 6.42 -0.60
N SER A 38 -2.29 6.64 -1.84
CA SER A 38 -1.00 7.29 -2.14
C SER A 38 -0.90 8.68 -1.55
N PHE A 39 -1.97 9.49 -1.65
CA PHE A 39 -2.00 10.84 -1.06
C PHE A 39 -1.82 10.79 0.45
N VAL A 40 -2.58 9.95 1.16
CA VAL A 40 -2.51 9.86 2.63
C VAL A 40 -1.14 9.35 3.06
N CYS A 41 -0.62 8.30 2.41
CA CYS A 41 0.72 7.77 2.69
C CYS A 41 1.81 8.84 2.52
N ASN A 42 1.81 9.57 1.40
CA ASN A 42 2.78 10.65 1.16
C ASN A 42 2.70 11.74 2.25
N GLN A 43 1.49 12.15 2.64
CA GLN A 43 1.33 13.14 3.72
C GLN A 43 1.87 12.64 5.06
N LEU A 44 1.75 11.35 5.35
CA LEU A 44 2.29 10.73 6.56
C LEU A 44 3.81 10.65 6.54
N GLU A 45 4.43 10.32 5.41
CA GLU A 45 5.88 10.33 5.24
C GLU A 45 6.46 11.73 5.47
N ILE A 46 5.88 12.74 4.81
CA ILE A 46 6.30 14.15 4.97
C ILE A 46 6.15 14.60 6.43
N LYS A 47 5.02 14.27 7.07
CA LYS A 47 4.77 14.63 8.46
C LYS A 47 5.69 13.87 9.40
N GLY A 48 5.88 12.57 9.17
CA GLY A 48 6.81 11.73 9.92
C GLY A 48 8.22 12.29 9.90
N SER A 49 8.74 12.61 8.72
CA SER A 49 10.06 13.21 8.55
C SER A 49 10.21 14.51 9.35
N ARG A 50 9.19 15.38 9.35
CA ARG A 50 9.22 16.64 10.11
C ARG A 50 9.28 16.48 11.62
N ILE A 51 8.76 15.38 12.16
CA ILE A 51 8.76 15.07 13.61
C ILE A 51 9.79 14.03 14.01
N GLY A 52 10.72 13.69 13.11
CA GLY A 52 11.77 12.69 13.36
C GLY A 52 11.24 11.26 13.48
N ARG A 53 10.13 10.93 12.82
CA ARG A 53 9.56 9.58 12.74
C ARG A 53 9.75 9.00 11.36
N ASN A 54 10.26 7.79 11.31
CA ASN A 54 10.47 7.07 10.05
C ASN A 54 9.18 6.34 9.67
N VAL A 55 8.45 6.89 8.72
CA VAL A 55 7.26 6.26 8.10
C VAL A 55 7.57 6.09 6.63
N ASN A 56 7.44 4.87 6.13
CA ASN A 56 7.72 4.52 4.74
C ASN A 56 6.48 3.89 4.11
N SER A 57 6.11 4.31 2.94
CA SER A 57 5.05 3.67 2.17
C SER A 57 5.59 3.00 0.91
N ILE A 58 5.07 1.83 0.58
CA ILE A 58 5.48 1.06 -0.59
C ILE A 58 4.22 0.65 -1.32
N LEU A 59 4.05 1.17 -2.54
CA LEU A 59 2.92 0.82 -3.41
C LEU A 59 3.35 -0.26 -4.40
N VAL A 60 2.62 -1.36 -4.42
CA VAL A 60 2.82 -2.48 -5.36
C VAL A 60 1.56 -2.67 -6.19
N ASN A 61 1.68 -2.60 -7.51
CA ASN A 61 0.59 -2.96 -8.40
C ASN A 61 0.64 -4.48 -8.66
N CYS A 62 -0.31 -5.21 -8.05
CA CYS A 62 -0.38 -6.68 -8.11
C CYS A 62 -0.80 -7.23 -9.46
N ARG A 63 -1.23 -6.38 -10.41
CA ARG A 63 -1.46 -6.79 -11.78
C ARG A 63 -0.17 -6.88 -12.59
N GLN A 64 0.82 -6.05 -12.26
CA GLN A 64 2.13 -6.04 -12.91
C GLN A 64 3.10 -6.99 -12.21
N ILE A 65 3.03 -7.05 -10.88
CA ILE A 65 3.87 -7.88 -10.01
C ILE A 65 2.97 -8.92 -9.35
N ASP A 66 2.81 -10.06 -9.98
CA ASP A 66 1.70 -10.99 -9.78
C ASP A 66 2.11 -12.33 -9.14
N THR A 67 3.28 -12.39 -8.52
CA THR A 67 3.74 -13.56 -7.75
C THR A 67 4.26 -13.14 -6.38
N GLN A 68 4.08 -13.99 -5.38
CA GLN A 68 4.58 -13.78 -4.02
C GLN A 68 6.07 -13.37 -4.01
N TYR A 69 6.89 -14.14 -4.72
CA TYR A 69 8.33 -13.92 -4.81
C TYR A 69 8.66 -12.50 -5.31
N ARG A 70 8.05 -12.11 -6.44
CA ARG A 70 8.33 -10.81 -7.07
C ARG A 70 7.85 -9.63 -6.23
N VAL A 71 6.72 -9.79 -5.53
CA VAL A 71 6.22 -8.74 -4.61
C VAL A 71 7.17 -8.56 -3.44
N LEU A 72 7.61 -9.65 -2.79
CA LEU A 72 8.56 -9.58 -1.67
C LEU A 72 9.90 -8.96 -2.11
N ALA A 73 10.43 -9.38 -3.27
CA ALA A 73 11.66 -8.83 -3.83
C ALA A 73 11.51 -7.33 -4.17
N HIS A 74 10.37 -6.94 -4.76
CA HIS A 74 10.09 -5.54 -5.08
C HIS A 74 10.03 -4.66 -3.82
N ILE A 75 9.33 -5.12 -2.77
CA ILE A 75 9.28 -4.40 -1.49
C ILE A 75 10.70 -4.27 -0.92
N GLY A 76 11.46 -5.35 -0.87
CA GLY A 76 12.83 -5.34 -0.34
C GLY A 76 13.78 -4.43 -1.12
N ASN A 77 13.66 -4.38 -2.44
CA ASN A 77 14.50 -3.53 -3.29
C ASN A 77 14.12 -2.05 -3.22
N SER A 78 12.83 -1.74 -2.98
CA SER A 78 12.39 -0.34 -2.78
C SER A 78 12.92 0.29 -1.49
N LEU A 79 13.51 -0.50 -0.59
CA LEU A 79 14.13 -0.03 0.64
C LEU A 79 15.61 0.33 0.49
N ASN A 80 16.23 0.03 -0.65
CA ASN A 80 17.63 0.37 -0.91
C ASN A 80 17.79 1.89 -1.04
N GLU A 81 18.60 2.47 -0.15
CA GLU A 81 18.95 3.90 -0.18
C GLU A 81 20.27 4.16 -0.92
N SER A 82 21.05 3.12 -1.16
CA SER A 82 22.32 3.21 -1.86
C SER A 82 22.47 2.12 -2.92
N TYR A 83 23.23 2.41 -3.96
CA TYR A 83 23.58 1.45 -5.01
C TYR A 83 24.57 0.36 -4.54
N GLU A 84 25.02 0.41 -3.29
CA GLU A 84 25.97 -0.56 -2.71
C GLU A 84 25.29 -1.82 -2.15
N ILE A 85 23.98 -1.82 -2.05
CA ILE A 85 23.22 -2.98 -1.56
C ILE A 85 22.79 -3.82 -2.76
N ASP A 86 23.24 -5.07 -2.80
CA ASP A 86 22.83 -6.04 -3.82
C ASP A 86 21.30 -6.14 -3.90
N GLU A 87 20.75 -6.05 -5.09
CA GLU A 87 19.33 -6.25 -5.30
C GLU A 87 18.92 -7.69 -4.98
N ILE A 88 17.75 -7.84 -4.36
CA ILE A 88 17.10 -9.14 -4.29
C ILE A 88 16.72 -9.54 -5.72
N PRO A 89 17.25 -10.64 -6.25
CA PRO A 89 16.91 -11.04 -7.61
C PRO A 89 15.43 -11.40 -7.70
N PHE A 90 14.82 -11.19 -8.88
CA PHE A 90 13.41 -11.53 -9.10
C PHE A 90 13.20 -13.03 -9.41
N THR A 91 14.25 -13.84 -9.38
CA THR A 91 14.23 -15.30 -9.57
C THR A 91 15.44 -15.94 -8.90
N GLY A 92 15.36 -17.24 -8.61
CA GLY A 92 16.53 -18.06 -8.25
C GLY A 92 16.78 -18.24 -6.76
N TRP A 93 16.31 -17.36 -5.88
CA TRP A 93 16.38 -17.62 -4.44
C TRP A 93 15.15 -18.39 -3.95
N PRO A 94 15.28 -19.19 -2.88
CA PRO A 94 14.09 -19.68 -2.16
C PRO A 94 13.26 -18.51 -1.60
N VAL A 95 11.94 -18.66 -1.59
CA VAL A 95 11.02 -17.61 -1.08
C VAL A 95 11.34 -17.22 0.35
N ASP A 96 11.69 -18.19 1.19
CA ASP A 96 12.06 -17.96 2.59
C ASP A 96 13.32 -17.08 2.72
N ARG A 97 14.27 -17.21 1.79
CA ARG A 97 15.45 -16.34 1.74
C ARG A 97 15.08 -14.92 1.36
N VAL A 98 14.19 -14.75 0.38
CA VAL A 98 13.67 -13.43 -0.02
C VAL A 98 12.95 -12.76 1.14
N PHE A 99 12.08 -13.51 1.84
CA PHE A 99 11.37 -13.02 3.01
C PHE A 99 12.33 -12.63 4.15
N SER A 100 13.32 -13.45 4.44
CA SER A 100 14.32 -13.17 5.49
C SER A 100 15.14 -11.92 5.16
N GLU A 101 15.51 -11.72 3.90
CA GLU A 101 16.24 -10.54 3.46
C GLU A 101 15.35 -9.28 3.51
N LEU A 102 14.07 -9.38 3.15
CA LEU A 102 13.09 -8.31 3.33
C LEU A 102 13.02 -7.86 4.80
N VAL A 103 12.81 -8.81 5.72
CA VAL A 103 12.76 -8.53 7.17
C VAL A 103 14.02 -7.83 7.65
N LYS A 104 15.19 -8.31 7.23
CA LYS A 104 16.49 -7.70 7.58
C LYS A 104 16.59 -6.26 7.10
N ARG A 105 16.18 -5.96 5.86
CA ARG A 105 16.21 -4.60 5.30
C ARG A 105 15.22 -3.66 6.01
N MET A 106 14.02 -4.15 6.29
CA MET A 106 13.04 -3.38 7.05
C MET A 106 13.56 -3.03 8.45
N ASP A 107 14.13 -4.01 9.17
CA ASP A 107 14.67 -3.79 10.51
C ASP A 107 15.93 -2.91 10.52
N ALA A 108 16.75 -2.96 9.48
CA ALA A 108 17.90 -2.07 9.32
C ALA A 108 17.47 -0.61 9.10
N LYS A 109 16.42 -0.39 8.31
CA LYS A 109 15.87 0.95 8.06
C LYS A 109 15.07 1.48 9.26
N GLY A 110 14.39 0.61 9.96
CA GLY A 110 13.55 0.96 11.12
C GLY A 110 12.29 1.74 10.77
N GLY A 111 11.43 1.94 11.77
CA GLY A 111 10.20 2.73 11.62
C GLY A 111 8.97 1.91 11.26
N VAL A 112 7.96 2.57 10.70
CA VAL A 112 6.69 1.96 10.33
C VAL A 112 6.55 1.91 8.81
N PHE A 113 6.23 0.74 8.29
CA PHE A 113 6.05 0.48 6.86
C PHE A 113 4.56 0.30 6.53
N ILE A 114 4.07 1.07 5.58
CA ILE A 114 2.71 0.96 5.04
C ILE A 114 2.82 0.31 3.66
N ILE A 115 2.45 -0.97 3.57
CA ILE A 115 2.52 -1.74 2.33
C ILE A 115 1.17 -1.67 1.65
N VAL A 116 1.10 -0.99 0.52
CA VAL A 116 -0.13 -0.84 -0.27
C VAL A 116 -0.08 -1.80 -1.45
N LEU A 117 -1.01 -2.75 -1.47
CA LEU A 117 -1.16 -3.74 -2.54
C LEU A 117 -2.36 -3.35 -3.40
N ASP A 118 -2.10 -2.75 -4.56
CA ASP A 118 -3.15 -2.37 -5.49
C ASP A 118 -3.55 -3.52 -6.41
N GLU A 119 -4.83 -3.64 -6.74
CA GLU A 119 -5.42 -4.75 -7.50
C GLU A 119 -5.12 -6.14 -6.88
N ILE A 120 -5.23 -6.23 -5.54
CA ILE A 120 -4.90 -7.42 -4.75
C ILE A 120 -5.73 -8.66 -5.14
N ASP A 121 -6.96 -8.46 -5.59
CA ASP A 121 -7.83 -9.53 -6.09
C ASP A 121 -7.23 -10.27 -7.28
N HIS A 122 -6.48 -9.59 -8.13
CA HIS A 122 -5.76 -10.23 -9.25
C HIS A 122 -4.67 -11.18 -8.73
N LEU A 123 -3.89 -10.74 -7.76
CA LEU A 123 -2.83 -11.56 -7.16
C LEU A 123 -3.41 -12.82 -6.49
N VAL A 124 -4.44 -12.65 -5.66
CA VAL A 124 -5.06 -13.77 -4.92
C VAL A 124 -5.63 -14.81 -5.87
N ARG A 125 -6.32 -14.38 -6.94
CA ARG A 125 -6.85 -15.32 -7.94
C ARG A 125 -5.79 -16.08 -8.68
N LYS A 126 -4.61 -15.47 -8.91
CA LYS A 126 -3.53 -16.08 -9.69
C LYS A 126 -2.59 -16.92 -8.84
N ALA A 127 -2.21 -16.43 -7.66
CA ALA A 127 -1.12 -16.98 -6.86
C ALA A 127 -1.54 -17.46 -5.45
N GLY A 128 -2.85 -17.37 -5.12
CA GLY A 128 -3.34 -17.67 -3.77
C GLY A 128 -3.02 -16.56 -2.77
N ASP A 129 -3.17 -16.87 -1.50
CA ASP A 129 -3.09 -15.90 -0.40
C ASP A 129 -1.83 -16.01 0.47
N ASP A 130 -0.86 -16.85 0.10
CA ASP A 130 0.39 -17.05 0.84
C ASP A 130 1.16 -15.75 1.07
N LEU A 131 1.17 -14.84 0.06
CA LEU A 131 1.78 -13.53 0.23
C LEU A 131 1.10 -12.73 1.33
N LEU A 132 -0.23 -12.71 1.34
CA LEU A 132 -1.02 -11.98 2.34
C LEU A 132 -0.82 -12.57 3.72
N TYR A 133 -0.74 -13.90 3.82
CA TYR A 133 -0.40 -14.59 5.06
C TYR A 133 0.95 -14.10 5.59
N ASN A 134 1.98 -14.07 4.76
CA ASN A 134 3.30 -13.62 5.14
C ASN A 134 3.33 -12.14 5.51
N LEU A 135 2.74 -11.26 4.71
CA LEU A 135 2.76 -9.82 4.98
C LEU A 135 1.92 -9.42 6.21
N THR A 136 0.75 -10.04 6.42
CA THR A 136 -0.06 -9.77 7.62
C THR A 136 0.54 -10.34 8.91
N ASN A 137 1.47 -11.29 8.79
CA ASN A 137 2.25 -11.83 9.91
C ASN A 137 3.64 -11.19 10.08
N LEU A 138 4.02 -10.28 9.20
CA LEU A 138 5.38 -9.72 9.13
C LEU A 138 5.86 -9.15 10.48
N ASN A 139 4.97 -8.54 11.24
CA ASN A 139 5.26 -8.01 12.57
C ASN A 139 5.76 -9.05 13.59
N GLN A 140 5.52 -10.35 13.36
CA GLN A 140 6.04 -11.42 14.21
C GLN A 140 7.54 -11.65 13.98
N SER A 141 8.04 -11.30 12.79
CA SER A 141 9.45 -11.45 12.39
C SER A 141 10.25 -10.15 12.58
N LEU A 142 9.59 -8.98 12.57
CA LEU A 142 10.22 -7.67 12.74
C LEU A 142 10.54 -7.40 14.22
N LYS A 143 11.76 -6.86 14.46
CA LYS A 143 12.25 -6.48 15.80
C LYS A 143 12.22 -4.98 16.01
N ASN A 144 12.80 -4.23 15.06
CA ASN A 144 13.02 -2.78 15.16
C ASN A 144 12.01 -1.99 14.33
N SER A 145 11.21 -2.67 13.52
CA SER A 145 10.23 -2.05 12.63
C SER A 145 8.82 -2.56 12.90
N ARG A 146 7.86 -1.90 12.29
CA ARG A 146 6.44 -2.29 12.30
C ARG A 146 5.89 -2.19 10.88
N SER A 147 4.85 -2.94 10.59
CA SER A 147 4.21 -2.88 9.28
C SER A 147 2.69 -3.01 9.37
N CYS A 148 2.01 -2.40 8.42
CA CYS A 148 0.60 -2.66 8.13
C CYS A 148 0.40 -2.84 6.63
N VAL A 149 -0.66 -3.53 6.26
CA VAL A 149 -1.03 -3.83 4.87
C VAL A 149 -2.33 -3.13 4.52
N ILE A 150 -2.33 -2.46 3.38
CA ILE A 150 -3.53 -1.89 2.75
C ILE A 150 -3.78 -2.66 1.46
N GLY A 151 -4.86 -3.45 1.42
CA GLY A 151 -5.30 -4.12 0.19
C GLY A 151 -6.30 -3.25 -0.56
N ILE A 152 -6.09 -3.03 -1.85
CA ILE A 152 -7.03 -2.32 -2.73
C ILE A 152 -7.64 -3.32 -3.71
N SER A 153 -8.97 -3.44 -3.70
CA SER A 153 -9.68 -4.34 -4.59
C SER A 153 -10.84 -3.65 -5.32
N ASN A 154 -11.09 -4.10 -6.53
CA ASN A 154 -12.28 -3.78 -7.30
C ASN A 154 -13.41 -4.79 -7.08
N ASP A 155 -13.15 -5.88 -6.39
CA ASP A 155 -14.08 -6.96 -6.10
C ASP A 155 -14.33 -7.08 -4.61
N LEU A 156 -15.58 -6.83 -4.19
CA LEU A 156 -16.00 -6.97 -2.79
C LEU A 156 -15.94 -8.41 -2.27
N LYS A 157 -15.96 -9.38 -3.19
CA LYS A 157 -16.01 -10.80 -2.84
C LYS A 157 -14.64 -11.47 -2.82
N PHE A 158 -13.56 -10.76 -3.15
CA PHE A 158 -12.25 -11.40 -3.23
C PHE A 158 -11.81 -12.06 -1.91
N THR A 159 -12.27 -11.51 -0.77
CA THR A 159 -11.98 -12.08 0.55
C THR A 159 -12.64 -13.45 0.79
N GLU A 160 -13.62 -13.84 -0.01
CA GLU A 160 -14.20 -15.19 0.07
C GLU A 160 -13.21 -16.27 -0.38
N PHE A 161 -12.21 -15.91 -1.18
CA PHE A 161 -11.14 -16.80 -1.64
C PHE A 161 -9.95 -16.88 -0.68
N LEU A 162 -9.95 -16.11 0.42
CA LEU A 162 -8.86 -16.08 1.40
C LEU A 162 -9.07 -17.14 2.48
N ASP A 163 -7.95 -17.70 2.97
CA ASP A 163 -7.96 -18.46 4.23
C ASP A 163 -8.57 -17.60 5.34
N PRO A 164 -9.41 -18.16 6.22
CA PRO A 164 -10.06 -17.41 7.29
C PRO A 164 -9.09 -16.64 8.18
N ARG A 165 -7.88 -17.13 8.39
CA ARG A 165 -6.82 -16.46 9.18
C ARG A 165 -6.31 -15.21 8.48
N VAL A 166 -6.10 -15.29 7.17
CA VAL A 166 -5.66 -14.14 6.34
C VAL A 166 -6.77 -13.10 6.28
N ARG A 167 -7.99 -13.56 6.01
CA ARG A 167 -9.19 -12.70 5.97
C ARG A 167 -9.37 -11.91 7.26
N SER A 168 -9.27 -12.57 8.42
CA SER A 168 -9.43 -11.92 9.74
C SER A 168 -8.35 -10.87 10.00
N ARG A 169 -7.13 -11.07 9.52
CA ARG A 169 -6.00 -10.15 9.73
C ARG A 169 -5.99 -8.98 8.75
N LEU A 170 -6.37 -9.23 7.50
CA LEU A 170 -6.42 -8.19 6.47
C LEU A 170 -7.64 -7.28 6.64
N GLY A 171 -8.81 -7.86 6.93
CA GLY A 171 -10.08 -7.15 7.05
C GLY A 171 -10.34 -6.58 8.45
N GLN A 172 -9.33 -6.01 9.11
CA GLN A 172 -9.52 -5.33 10.39
C GLN A 172 -10.30 -4.03 10.24
N LEU A 173 -10.15 -3.37 9.10
CA LEU A 173 -10.88 -2.16 8.73
C LEU A 173 -11.17 -2.17 7.23
N ASP A 174 -12.44 -2.05 6.87
CA ASP A 174 -12.88 -1.97 5.47
C ASP A 174 -13.38 -0.55 5.16
N VAL A 175 -12.90 0.00 4.05
CA VAL A 175 -13.32 1.31 3.55
C VAL A 175 -13.89 1.16 2.15
N ILE A 176 -15.15 1.53 1.98
CA ILE A 176 -15.85 1.43 0.71
C ILE A 176 -15.84 2.79 0.01
N PHE A 177 -15.29 2.80 -1.19
CA PHE A 177 -15.27 3.95 -2.09
C PHE A 177 -16.49 3.88 -3.02
N ASN A 178 -17.42 4.79 -2.82
CA ASN A 178 -18.55 4.93 -3.73
C ASN A 178 -18.11 5.57 -5.05
N PRO A 179 -18.79 5.28 -6.16
CA PRO A 179 -18.61 6.03 -7.41
C PRO A 179 -18.80 7.52 -7.18
N TYR A 180 -18.02 8.34 -7.87
CA TYR A 180 -18.22 9.78 -7.84
C TYR A 180 -19.59 10.15 -8.41
N ASP A 181 -20.29 11.04 -7.76
CA ASP A 181 -21.48 11.66 -8.34
C ASP A 181 -21.12 12.69 -9.42
N ALA A 182 -22.11 13.16 -10.17
CA ALA A 182 -21.88 14.09 -11.29
C ALA A 182 -21.23 15.41 -10.84
N SER A 183 -21.56 15.90 -9.65
CA SER A 183 -21.01 17.13 -9.10
C SER A 183 -19.54 16.98 -8.71
N GLN A 184 -19.20 15.86 -8.08
CA GLN A 184 -17.82 15.52 -7.71
C GLN A 184 -16.94 15.32 -8.95
N LEU A 185 -17.45 14.67 -9.99
CA LEU A 185 -16.73 14.53 -11.26
C LEU A 185 -16.48 15.89 -11.92
N GLN A 186 -17.46 16.78 -11.91
CA GLN A 186 -17.29 18.12 -12.45
C GLN A 186 -16.23 18.92 -11.70
N ASP A 187 -16.18 18.83 -10.37
CA ASP A 187 -15.17 19.50 -9.55
C ASP A 187 -13.76 18.94 -9.81
N ILE A 188 -13.62 17.61 -9.90
CA ILE A 188 -12.36 16.96 -10.24
C ILE A 188 -11.86 17.39 -11.62
N LEU A 189 -12.75 17.43 -12.62
CA LEU A 189 -12.40 17.85 -13.97
C LEU A 189 -11.98 19.33 -14.01
N ARG A 190 -12.69 20.21 -13.31
CA ARG A 190 -12.33 21.64 -13.19
C ARG A 190 -10.95 21.81 -12.55
N GLN A 191 -10.67 21.12 -11.44
CA GLN A 191 -9.37 21.19 -10.77
C GLN A 191 -8.24 20.69 -11.67
N ARG A 192 -8.44 19.56 -12.38
CA ARG A 192 -7.44 19.03 -13.32
C ARG A 192 -7.21 19.98 -14.51
N ALA A 193 -8.28 20.53 -15.06
CA ALA A 193 -8.17 21.52 -16.14
C ALA A 193 -7.38 22.77 -15.67
N ALA A 194 -7.66 23.29 -14.49
CA ALA A 194 -6.95 24.44 -13.92
C ALA A 194 -5.45 24.18 -13.67
N THR A 195 -5.09 22.94 -13.32
CA THR A 195 -3.66 22.56 -13.11
C THR A 195 -2.94 22.18 -14.39
N SER A 196 -3.66 21.71 -15.42
CA SER A 196 -3.07 21.26 -16.70
C SER A 196 -2.97 22.38 -17.74
N ILE A 197 -3.83 23.39 -17.66
CA ILE A 197 -3.78 24.57 -18.52
C ILE A 197 -2.88 25.60 -17.85
N LYS A 198 -1.59 25.63 -18.22
CA LYS A 198 -0.74 26.77 -17.86
C LYS A 198 -1.38 28.04 -18.40
N GLU A 199 -1.49 29.08 -17.59
CA GLU A 199 -1.90 30.41 -18.03
C GLU A 199 -1.09 30.80 -19.27
N GLY A 200 -1.75 30.94 -20.40
CA GLY A 200 -1.12 31.29 -21.67
C GLY A 200 -1.37 30.32 -22.84
N ALA A 201 -1.91 29.11 -22.63
CA ALA A 201 -2.20 28.17 -23.70
C ALA A 201 -3.54 28.41 -24.43
N LEU A 202 -4.27 29.47 -24.07
CA LEU A 202 -5.53 29.90 -24.69
C LEU A 202 -5.42 31.28 -25.31
N LYS A 203 -4.23 31.63 -25.81
CA LYS A 203 -4.05 32.78 -26.71
C LYS A 203 -3.54 32.21 -28.01
N ASP A 204 -4.47 31.87 -28.91
CA ASP A 204 -4.49 32.06 -30.37
C ASP A 204 -5.78 31.43 -30.91
#